data_0b267356f364c44df1a158b44c6d0b85
#
_entry.id   0b267356f364c44df1a158b44c6d0b85
#
_cell.length_a   1.000
_cell.length_b   1.000
_cell.length_c   1.000
_cell.angle_alpha   90.00
_cell.angle_beta   90.00
_cell.angle_gamma   90.00
#
_symmetry.space_group_name_H-M   'P 1'
#
loop_
_entity.id
_entity.type
_entity.pdbx_description
1 polymer ?
#
loop_
_entity_poly.entity_id
_entity_poly.type
_entity_poly.pdbx_seq_one_letter_code
_entity_poly.pdbx_strand_id
1 'polypeptide(L)'
;MALWSGRFEESVGQFTQRFGASLPIDKKMYRQDVAGSIAHARMLARQGVITQTDFEHIEVGLLEIENQIRQGRFRYDADDEDIHMAIERELTHDIGAAGQRLHTGRSRNDQVAVDTHLHAKYLALELMAENYSLRKVLMRAVRKNFGVVMPGYTHMQHAQPILFSHHLLAYFWMFARDFKRLNDAYDAANVNPLGAAALAGTTYPLDRFYTTELLGFDRPAPNSMDAVSDRDYLLDLDYACAVAMMHMSRLCEEIIIWSTTEFGFITLSDAYSTGSSIMPQKKNPDFAELTRGKVGRVYGDLMQLLVTMKSLPLAYNKDLQECKEGVVDACHTLRDAMICMEGMIDTWTVHEDRMLEEAKLGFTAATDVADYLAKKGLPFRKAHEVVGELVLYCEKNGKGLEDLTLEEFKEFSPLFEKDIVGELDPEAIVRARTTYGGTGHDAVRVQVREASQQLKRDRNTVKKIRETGMVEIGPSKAGAMVDAAMAARGGGHTAQVVEEVKRRRAEKVLERKHDIMRHRADRDRRRAEEQARQRSEEKKRRREEELERNRKR
;
A
#
# COMPACT_ATOMS: atom_id res chain seq x y z
N MET A 1 -6.91 39.04 -12.38
CA MET A 1 -8.25 38.75 -12.97
C MET A 1 -8.35 37.26 -13.22
N ALA A 2 -9.43 36.62 -12.79
CA ALA A 2 -9.61 35.18 -13.05
C ALA A 2 -9.61 34.89 -14.56
N LEU A 3 -9.02 33.79 -14.97
CA LEU A 3 -8.84 33.37 -16.38
C LEU A 3 -10.18 33.24 -17.16
N TRP A 4 -11.32 33.23 -16.45
CA TRP A 4 -12.69 33.09 -17.00
C TRP A 4 -13.59 34.31 -16.83
N SER A 5 -13.03 35.49 -16.56
CA SER A 5 -13.80 36.70 -16.23
C SER A 5 -14.57 37.33 -17.39
N GLY A 6 -14.41 36.87 -18.64
CA GLY A 6 -14.95 37.53 -19.83
C GLY A 6 -16.50 37.64 -19.93
N ARG A 7 -17.25 36.89 -19.12
CA ARG A 7 -18.73 36.92 -19.09
C ARG A 7 -19.30 37.58 -17.84
N PHE A 8 -18.47 37.75 -16.81
CA PHE A 8 -18.97 38.23 -15.50
C PHE A 8 -18.82 39.74 -15.38
N GLU A 9 -19.85 40.40 -14.91
CA GLU A 9 -19.90 41.86 -14.66
C GLU A 9 -19.30 42.22 -13.29
N GLU A 10 -19.29 41.26 -12.34
CA GLU A 10 -18.79 41.44 -10.98
C GLU A 10 -17.64 40.46 -10.69
N SER A 11 -16.67 40.89 -9.88
CA SER A 11 -15.62 40.03 -9.37
C SER A 11 -16.09 39.16 -8.22
N VAL A 12 -15.58 37.93 -8.11
CA VAL A 12 -15.83 37.03 -6.97
C VAL A 12 -15.29 37.67 -5.68
N GLY A 13 -16.10 37.71 -4.62
CA GLY A 13 -15.68 38.28 -3.32
C GLY A 13 -14.56 37.45 -2.69
N GLN A 14 -13.65 38.10 -1.95
CA GLN A 14 -12.48 37.45 -1.32
C GLN A 14 -12.84 36.21 -0.47
N PHE A 15 -13.95 36.23 0.26
CA PHE A 15 -14.40 35.09 1.04
C PHE A 15 -14.77 33.91 0.14
N THR A 16 -15.57 34.14 -0.90
CA THR A 16 -16.03 33.10 -1.83
C THR A 16 -14.85 32.49 -2.61
N GLN A 17 -13.89 33.34 -3.01
CA GLN A 17 -12.66 32.88 -3.66
C GLN A 17 -11.86 31.95 -2.74
N ARG A 18 -11.63 32.34 -1.50
CA ARG A 18 -10.94 31.52 -0.50
C ARG A 18 -11.70 30.25 -0.15
N PHE A 19 -13.03 30.30 -0.05
CA PHE A 19 -13.88 29.15 0.21
C PHE A 19 -13.84 28.12 -0.92
N GLY A 20 -13.73 28.58 -2.16
CA GLY A 20 -13.67 27.73 -3.35
C GLY A 20 -12.25 27.25 -3.73
N ALA A 21 -11.21 27.73 -3.06
CA ALA A 21 -9.82 27.41 -3.40
C ALA A 21 -9.41 26.02 -2.85
N SER A 22 -8.73 25.21 -3.70
CA SER A 22 -8.17 23.91 -3.34
C SER A 22 -6.64 23.91 -3.22
N LEU A 23 -5.99 25.04 -3.46
CA LEU A 23 -4.52 25.18 -3.42
C LEU A 23 -3.84 24.59 -2.18
N PRO A 24 -4.37 24.71 -0.94
CA PRO A 24 -3.73 24.12 0.24
C PRO A 24 -3.50 22.60 0.14
N ILE A 25 -4.36 21.90 -0.56
CA ILE A 25 -4.28 20.45 -0.81
C ILE A 25 -3.55 20.16 -2.11
N ASP A 26 -3.93 20.83 -3.20
CA ASP A 26 -3.44 20.58 -4.56
C ASP A 26 -1.94 20.82 -4.71
N LYS A 27 -1.37 21.75 -3.94
CA LYS A 27 0.09 22.00 -3.95
C LYS A 27 0.92 20.75 -3.64
N LYS A 28 0.34 19.71 -3.06
CA LYS A 28 1.00 18.40 -2.84
C LYS A 28 1.18 17.63 -4.16
N MET A 29 0.36 17.93 -5.17
CA MET A 29 0.35 17.28 -6.49
C MET A 29 1.10 18.06 -7.58
N TYR A 30 1.89 19.08 -7.23
CA TYR A 30 2.59 19.93 -8.21
C TYR A 30 3.44 19.13 -9.20
N ARG A 31 4.04 18.00 -8.76
CA ARG A 31 4.86 17.16 -9.64
C ARG A 31 4.03 16.43 -10.68
N GLN A 32 2.82 16.00 -10.28
CA GLN A 32 1.87 15.34 -11.17
C GLN A 32 1.38 16.31 -12.23
N ASP A 33 1.04 17.54 -11.84
CA ASP A 33 0.63 18.59 -12.79
C ASP A 33 1.75 18.95 -13.77
N VAL A 34 2.97 19.11 -13.29
CA VAL A 34 4.14 19.36 -14.16
C VAL A 34 4.35 18.20 -15.14
N ALA A 35 4.29 16.95 -14.66
CA ALA A 35 4.47 15.78 -15.53
C ALA A 35 3.34 15.65 -16.56
N GLY A 36 2.09 15.82 -16.14
CA GLY A 36 0.90 15.81 -17.01
C GLY A 36 0.97 16.90 -18.06
N SER A 37 1.36 18.12 -17.66
CA SER A 37 1.50 19.27 -18.53
C SER A 37 2.64 19.12 -19.55
N ILE A 38 3.80 18.57 -19.17
CA ILE A 38 4.90 18.26 -20.10
C ILE A 38 4.47 17.20 -21.12
N ALA A 39 3.79 16.12 -20.65
CA ALA A 39 3.30 15.09 -21.55
C ALA A 39 2.27 15.62 -22.55
N HIS A 40 1.35 16.48 -22.08
CA HIS A 40 0.37 17.15 -22.92
C HIS A 40 1.03 18.05 -23.98
N ALA A 41 1.92 18.96 -23.56
CA ALA A 41 2.62 19.86 -24.48
C ALA A 41 3.44 19.09 -25.52
N ARG A 42 4.13 18.01 -25.13
CA ARG A 42 4.89 17.15 -26.04
C ARG A 42 3.99 16.47 -27.07
N MET A 43 2.82 16.03 -26.64
CA MET A 43 1.82 15.45 -27.53
C MET A 43 1.28 16.51 -28.50
N LEU A 44 0.96 17.72 -28.04
CA LEU A 44 0.50 18.83 -28.90
C LEU A 44 1.53 19.17 -29.98
N ALA A 45 2.81 19.25 -29.63
CA ALA A 45 3.89 19.51 -30.58
C ALA A 45 4.02 18.37 -31.60
N ARG A 46 3.94 17.11 -31.16
CA ARG A 46 3.97 15.94 -32.04
C ARG A 46 2.81 15.92 -33.03
N GLN A 47 1.65 16.42 -32.62
CA GLN A 47 0.45 16.51 -33.47
C GLN A 47 0.40 17.80 -34.32
N GLY A 48 1.41 18.66 -34.20
CA GLY A 48 1.48 19.92 -34.94
C GLY A 48 0.50 21.01 -34.49
N VAL A 49 -0.09 20.84 -33.27
CA VAL A 49 -1.01 21.84 -32.68
C VAL A 49 -0.23 23.04 -32.14
N ILE A 50 0.93 22.80 -31.57
CA ILE A 50 1.90 23.82 -31.19
C ILE A 50 3.25 23.56 -31.88
N THR A 51 4.15 24.56 -31.91
CA THR A 51 5.46 24.34 -32.49
C THR A 51 6.38 23.56 -31.56
N GLN A 52 7.42 22.94 -32.14
CA GLN A 52 8.47 22.29 -31.36
C GLN A 52 9.18 23.27 -30.40
N THR A 53 9.37 24.52 -30.84
CA THR A 53 9.96 25.58 -30.02
C THR A 53 9.05 25.98 -28.86
N ASP A 54 7.72 26.06 -29.04
CA ASP A 54 6.78 26.27 -27.94
C ASP A 54 6.90 25.18 -26.90
N PHE A 55 6.95 23.90 -27.32
CA PHE A 55 7.13 22.77 -26.42
C PHE A 55 8.42 22.84 -25.61
N GLU A 56 9.53 23.16 -26.24
CA GLU A 56 10.84 23.30 -25.57
C GLU A 56 10.81 24.39 -24.49
N HIS A 57 10.20 25.54 -24.79
CA HIS A 57 10.04 26.62 -23.81
C HIS A 57 9.13 26.16 -22.64
N ILE A 58 8.00 25.52 -22.95
CA ILE A 58 7.06 25.00 -21.93
C ILE A 58 7.76 23.97 -21.03
N GLU A 59 8.49 23.01 -21.61
CA GLU A 59 9.19 21.97 -20.84
C GLU A 59 10.22 22.57 -19.88
N VAL A 60 11.04 23.49 -20.35
CA VAL A 60 12.06 24.17 -19.52
C VAL A 60 11.40 25.03 -18.44
N GLY A 61 10.35 25.78 -18.76
CA GLY A 61 9.62 26.61 -17.80
C GLY A 61 8.98 25.79 -16.70
N LEU A 62 8.29 24.69 -17.05
CA LEU A 62 7.66 23.80 -16.07
C LEU A 62 8.67 23.12 -15.13
N LEU A 63 9.83 22.70 -15.64
CA LEU A 63 10.89 22.11 -14.82
C LEU A 63 11.53 23.14 -13.87
N GLU A 64 11.66 24.40 -14.29
CA GLU A 64 12.12 25.44 -13.40
C GLU A 64 11.10 25.75 -12.30
N ILE A 65 9.81 25.80 -12.63
CA ILE A 65 8.73 25.96 -11.65
C ILE A 65 8.74 24.80 -10.64
N GLU A 66 8.86 23.55 -11.10
CA GLU A 66 9.01 22.38 -10.21
C GLU A 66 10.17 22.55 -9.24
N ASN A 67 11.32 23.01 -9.75
CA ASN A 67 12.51 23.26 -8.94
C ASN A 67 12.28 24.38 -7.90
N GLN A 68 11.60 25.46 -8.29
CA GLN A 68 11.26 26.56 -7.37
C GLN A 68 10.33 26.09 -6.24
N ILE A 69 9.30 25.29 -6.56
CA ILE A 69 8.39 24.71 -5.57
C ILE A 69 9.17 23.80 -4.61
N ARG A 70 9.99 22.89 -5.15
CA ARG A 70 10.81 21.96 -4.38
C ARG A 70 11.77 22.67 -3.40
N GLN A 71 12.30 23.82 -3.79
CA GLN A 71 13.20 24.63 -2.98
C GLN A 71 12.48 25.63 -2.05
N GLY A 72 11.13 25.64 -2.04
CA GLY A 72 10.33 26.57 -1.25
C GLY A 72 10.46 28.04 -1.70
N ARG A 73 10.89 28.29 -2.94
CA ARG A 73 11.06 29.63 -3.51
C ARG A 73 9.89 30.10 -4.38
N PHE A 74 9.00 29.18 -4.75
CA PHE A 74 7.82 29.50 -5.54
C PHE A 74 6.86 30.37 -4.74
N ARG A 75 6.31 31.41 -5.39
CA ARG A 75 5.36 32.33 -4.76
C ARG A 75 3.96 32.04 -5.25
N TYR A 76 3.13 31.53 -4.32
CA TYR A 76 1.69 31.43 -4.54
C TYR A 76 1.04 32.79 -4.38
N ASP A 77 0.12 33.13 -5.30
CA ASP A 77 -0.69 34.32 -5.19
C ASP A 77 -1.93 34.03 -4.34
N ALA A 78 -2.47 35.06 -3.67
CA ALA A 78 -3.73 34.94 -2.93
C ALA A 78 -4.94 34.62 -3.83
N ASP A 79 -4.82 34.95 -5.12
CA ASP A 79 -5.83 34.73 -6.15
C ASP A 79 -5.72 33.35 -6.83
N ASP A 80 -4.68 32.56 -6.52
CA ASP A 80 -4.52 31.21 -7.08
C ASP A 80 -5.56 30.27 -6.49
N GLU A 81 -6.52 29.81 -7.28
CA GLU A 81 -7.58 28.88 -6.84
C GLU A 81 -7.01 27.49 -6.56
N ASP A 82 -6.10 27.04 -7.41
CA ASP A 82 -5.49 25.71 -7.39
C ASP A 82 -4.01 25.75 -7.84
N ILE A 83 -3.32 24.61 -7.73
CA ILE A 83 -1.92 24.48 -8.15
C ILE A 83 -1.75 24.68 -9.66
N HIS A 84 -2.74 24.28 -10.44
CA HIS A 84 -2.71 24.35 -11.89
C HIS A 84 -2.72 25.80 -12.35
N MET A 85 -3.57 26.63 -11.72
CA MET A 85 -3.63 28.08 -11.99
C MET A 85 -2.32 28.76 -11.59
N ALA A 86 -1.76 28.41 -10.44
CA ALA A 86 -0.49 28.95 -9.96
C ALA A 86 0.66 28.66 -10.94
N ILE A 87 0.76 27.40 -11.39
CA ILE A 87 1.80 26.97 -12.35
C ILE A 87 1.60 27.63 -13.73
N GLU A 88 0.37 27.67 -14.25
CA GLU A 88 0.06 28.27 -15.57
C GLU A 88 0.31 29.78 -15.57
N ARG A 89 -0.03 30.48 -14.48
CA ARG A 89 0.24 31.89 -14.29
C ARG A 89 1.76 32.19 -14.34
N GLU A 90 2.53 31.46 -13.54
CA GLU A 90 3.99 31.65 -13.49
C GLU A 90 4.64 31.27 -14.81
N LEU A 91 4.24 30.17 -15.44
CA LEU A 91 4.74 29.77 -16.74
C LEU A 91 4.49 30.85 -17.80
N THR A 92 3.26 31.40 -17.82
CA THR A 92 2.89 32.46 -18.76
C THR A 92 3.69 33.74 -18.51
N HIS A 93 3.95 34.08 -17.25
CA HIS A 93 4.81 35.20 -16.88
C HIS A 93 6.23 34.99 -17.41
N ASP A 94 6.79 33.80 -17.29
CA ASP A 94 8.20 33.51 -17.61
C ASP A 94 8.45 33.34 -19.11
N ILE A 95 7.54 32.72 -19.86
CA ILE A 95 7.73 32.36 -21.26
C ILE A 95 6.70 32.99 -22.22
N GLY A 96 5.80 33.83 -21.73
CA GLY A 96 4.86 34.61 -22.54
C GLY A 96 3.88 33.76 -23.36
N ALA A 97 3.73 34.05 -24.65
CA ALA A 97 2.75 33.43 -25.54
C ALA A 97 2.86 31.89 -25.65
N ALA A 98 4.06 31.32 -25.48
CA ALA A 98 4.23 29.87 -25.45
C ALA A 98 3.51 29.24 -24.24
N GLY A 99 3.58 29.88 -23.06
CA GLY A 99 2.89 29.45 -21.86
C GLY A 99 1.35 29.40 -22.02
N GLN A 100 0.80 30.44 -22.69
CA GLN A 100 -0.63 30.51 -22.99
C GLN A 100 -1.15 29.36 -23.89
N ARG A 101 -0.27 28.74 -24.69
CA ARG A 101 -0.64 27.60 -25.56
C ARG A 101 -0.69 26.27 -24.85
N LEU A 102 -0.17 26.16 -23.62
CA LEU A 102 -0.16 24.91 -22.87
C LEU A 102 -1.57 24.33 -22.67
N HIS A 103 -2.58 25.19 -22.47
CA HIS A 103 -3.97 24.74 -22.19
C HIS A 103 -4.75 24.32 -23.45
N THR A 104 -4.15 24.39 -24.65
CA THR A 104 -4.81 24.05 -25.90
C THR A 104 -5.32 22.60 -25.91
N GLY A 105 -6.63 22.39 -26.21
CA GLY A 105 -7.25 21.07 -26.27
C GLY A 105 -7.42 20.36 -24.93
N ARG A 106 -7.18 21.05 -23.79
CA ARG A 106 -7.32 20.53 -22.43
C ARG A 106 -8.39 21.31 -21.66
N SER A 107 -9.02 20.65 -20.69
CA SER A 107 -9.85 21.28 -19.68
C SER A 107 -9.19 21.17 -18.30
N ARG A 108 -9.59 22.04 -17.36
CA ARG A 108 -9.25 21.84 -15.95
C ARG A 108 -9.73 20.48 -15.43
N ASN A 109 -10.84 19.95 -15.97
CA ASN A 109 -11.42 18.68 -15.54
C ASN A 109 -10.51 17.48 -15.80
N ASP A 110 -9.98 17.31 -17.03
CA ASP A 110 -9.08 16.20 -17.35
C ASP A 110 -7.66 16.41 -16.81
N GLN A 111 -7.25 17.69 -16.59
CA GLN A 111 -6.01 18.04 -15.90
C GLN A 111 -6.05 17.59 -14.43
N VAL A 112 -7.07 17.98 -13.68
CA VAL A 112 -7.25 17.55 -12.28
C VAL A 112 -7.38 16.02 -12.20
N ALA A 113 -8.11 15.40 -13.12
CA ALA A 113 -8.29 13.95 -13.13
C ALA A 113 -6.95 13.23 -13.32
N VAL A 114 -6.11 13.60 -14.30
CA VAL A 114 -4.82 12.93 -14.53
C VAL A 114 -3.87 13.11 -13.36
N ASP A 115 -3.86 14.28 -12.74
CA ASP A 115 -3.00 14.55 -11.59
C ASP A 115 -3.42 13.73 -10.37
N THR A 116 -4.72 13.59 -10.16
CA THR A 116 -5.27 12.76 -9.06
C THR A 116 -4.98 11.29 -9.29
N HIS A 117 -5.13 10.76 -10.51
CA HIS A 117 -4.71 9.40 -10.85
C HIS A 117 -3.22 9.15 -10.64
N LEU A 118 -2.35 10.06 -11.11
CA LEU A 118 -0.91 9.97 -10.90
C LEU A 118 -0.54 10.03 -9.41
N HIS A 119 -1.23 10.87 -8.65
CA HIS A 119 -0.99 11.00 -7.20
C HIS A 119 -1.45 9.75 -6.44
N ALA A 120 -2.61 9.19 -6.79
CA ALA A 120 -3.08 7.93 -6.21
C ALA A 120 -2.10 6.77 -6.49
N LYS A 121 -1.60 6.65 -7.72
CA LYS A 121 -0.54 5.68 -8.07
C LYS A 121 0.71 5.86 -7.21
N TYR A 122 1.14 7.10 -7.02
CA TYR A 122 2.30 7.42 -6.19
C TYR A 122 2.06 7.00 -4.73
N LEU A 123 0.93 7.41 -4.13
CA LEU A 123 0.59 7.07 -2.75
C LEU A 123 0.46 5.56 -2.54
N ALA A 124 -0.23 4.87 -3.44
CA ALA A 124 -0.35 3.40 -3.39
C ALA A 124 1.02 2.71 -3.43
N LEU A 125 1.92 3.15 -4.31
CA LEU A 125 3.28 2.60 -4.42
C LEU A 125 4.11 2.86 -3.16
N GLU A 126 4.03 4.04 -2.56
CA GLU A 126 4.69 4.33 -1.28
C GLU A 126 4.18 3.42 -0.18
N LEU A 127 2.85 3.28 -0.05
CA LEU A 127 2.24 2.38 0.95
C LEU A 127 2.60 0.91 0.72
N MET A 128 2.68 0.46 -0.53
CA MET A 128 3.18 -0.89 -0.85
C MET A 128 4.62 -1.09 -0.40
N ALA A 129 5.48 -0.09 -0.58
CA ALA A 129 6.87 -0.14 -0.17
C ALA A 129 7.01 -0.18 1.36
N GLU A 130 6.25 0.63 2.09
CA GLU A 130 6.23 0.62 3.55
C GLU A 130 5.63 -0.67 4.12
N ASN A 131 4.54 -1.18 3.52
CA ASN A 131 3.97 -2.48 3.89
C ASN A 131 4.98 -3.63 3.69
N TYR A 132 5.75 -3.60 2.61
CA TYR A 132 6.85 -4.54 2.40
C TYR A 132 7.91 -4.40 3.50
N SER A 133 8.29 -3.18 3.89
CA SER A 133 9.27 -2.92 4.94
C SER A 133 8.79 -3.45 6.29
N LEU A 134 7.55 -3.14 6.70
CA LEU A 134 6.93 -3.65 7.92
C LEU A 134 6.95 -5.18 7.98
N ARG A 135 6.53 -5.86 6.92
CA ARG A 135 6.56 -7.34 6.87
C ARG A 135 7.98 -7.91 6.92
N LYS A 136 8.96 -7.20 6.40
CA LYS A 136 10.37 -7.57 6.52
C LYS A 136 10.86 -7.48 7.98
N VAL A 137 10.42 -6.46 8.71
CA VAL A 137 10.68 -6.32 10.16
C VAL A 137 10.03 -7.47 10.92
N LEU A 138 8.75 -7.74 10.69
CA LEU A 138 8.05 -8.90 11.28
C LEU A 138 8.79 -10.21 11.02
N MET A 139 9.29 -10.43 9.81
CA MET A 139 10.06 -11.64 9.49
C MET A 139 11.39 -11.73 10.23
N ARG A 140 12.02 -10.59 10.57
CA ARG A 140 13.19 -10.60 11.47
C ARG A 140 12.79 -11.02 12.88
N ALA A 141 11.71 -10.45 13.41
CA ALA A 141 11.18 -10.81 14.73
C ALA A 141 10.76 -12.28 14.80
N VAL A 142 10.07 -12.81 13.78
CA VAL A 142 9.73 -14.23 13.63
C VAL A 142 10.96 -15.14 13.72
N ARG A 143 12.02 -14.80 13.00
CA ARG A 143 13.24 -15.62 13.00
C ARG A 143 14.02 -15.52 14.32
N LYS A 144 14.09 -14.33 14.90
CA LYS A 144 14.77 -14.08 16.17
C LYS A 144 14.12 -14.88 17.31
N ASN A 145 12.78 -14.97 17.32
CA ASN A 145 12.01 -15.59 18.38
C ASN A 145 11.37 -16.92 17.94
N PHE A 146 12.05 -17.69 17.09
CA PHE A 146 11.46 -18.86 16.42
C PHE A 146 11.00 -19.95 17.37
N GLY A 147 11.70 -20.19 18.48
CA GLY A 147 11.41 -21.26 19.45
C GLY A 147 10.61 -20.80 20.67
N VAL A 148 10.30 -19.51 20.79
CA VAL A 148 9.63 -18.97 21.96
C VAL A 148 8.19 -19.49 22.03
N VAL A 149 7.86 -20.18 23.13
CA VAL A 149 6.51 -20.69 23.45
C VAL A 149 5.77 -19.64 24.28
N MET A 150 4.50 -19.40 23.94
CA MET A 150 3.59 -18.54 24.66
C MET A 150 2.21 -19.18 24.79
N PRO A 151 1.36 -18.73 25.73
CA PRO A 151 -0.03 -19.14 25.73
C PRO A 151 -0.76 -18.53 24.54
N GLY A 152 -1.52 -19.32 23.79
CA GLY A 152 -2.51 -18.83 22.85
C GLY A 152 -3.80 -18.46 23.60
N TYR A 153 -4.54 -17.49 23.09
CA TYR A 153 -5.76 -16.98 23.72
C TYR A 153 -6.96 -17.10 22.80
N THR A 154 -8.08 -17.51 23.38
CA THR A 154 -9.42 -17.29 22.84
C THR A 154 -10.29 -16.68 23.93
N HIS A 155 -11.14 -15.71 23.60
CA HIS A 155 -11.96 -14.98 24.58
C HIS A 155 -11.15 -14.34 25.73
N MET A 156 -9.89 -14.00 25.49
CA MET A 156 -8.93 -13.55 26.50
C MET A 156 -8.67 -14.56 27.63
N GLN A 157 -8.95 -15.83 27.39
CA GLN A 157 -8.63 -16.95 28.28
C GLN A 157 -7.48 -17.77 27.69
N HIS A 158 -6.64 -18.36 28.55
CA HIS A 158 -5.63 -19.32 28.12
C HIS A 158 -6.29 -20.48 27.34
N ALA A 159 -5.76 -20.79 26.17
CA ALA A 159 -6.27 -21.87 25.34
C ALA A 159 -5.23 -22.98 25.17
N GLN A 160 -4.32 -22.83 24.22
CA GLN A 160 -3.29 -23.83 23.93
C GLN A 160 -1.94 -23.15 23.78
N PRO A 161 -0.81 -23.81 24.13
CA PRO A 161 0.52 -23.28 23.85
C PRO A 161 0.74 -23.12 22.33
N ILE A 162 1.35 -22.01 21.96
CA ILE A 162 1.72 -21.70 20.56
C ILE A 162 3.15 -21.14 20.50
N LEU A 163 3.75 -21.14 19.32
CA LEU A 163 4.97 -20.37 19.08
C LEU A 163 4.64 -18.89 18.89
N PHE A 164 5.39 -18.02 19.55
CA PHE A 164 5.30 -16.57 19.34
C PHE A 164 5.55 -16.20 17.86
N SER A 165 6.48 -16.91 17.21
CA SER A 165 6.72 -16.77 15.77
C SER A 165 5.49 -17.14 14.92
N HIS A 166 4.68 -18.10 15.32
CA HIS A 166 3.40 -18.43 14.67
C HIS A 166 2.41 -17.29 14.81
N HIS A 167 2.30 -16.69 15.99
CA HIS A 167 1.45 -15.54 16.25
C HIS A 167 1.83 -14.35 15.37
N LEU A 168 3.12 -14.00 15.30
CA LEU A 168 3.61 -12.91 14.45
C LEU A 168 3.37 -13.18 12.95
N LEU A 169 3.44 -14.43 12.50
CA LEU A 169 3.12 -14.80 11.13
C LEU A 169 1.65 -14.58 10.77
N ALA A 170 0.71 -14.65 11.72
CA ALA A 170 -0.68 -14.29 11.47
C ALA A 170 -0.80 -12.83 11.01
N TYR A 171 -0.09 -11.90 11.65
CA TYR A 171 -0.02 -10.50 11.23
C TYR A 171 0.71 -10.32 9.90
N PHE A 172 1.78 -11.08 9.66
CA PHE A 172 2.43 -11.09 8.35
C PHE A 172 1.43 -11.37 7.22
N TRP A 173 0.56 -12.38 7.38
CA TRP A 173 -0.44 -12.73 6.38
C TRP A 173 -1.57 -11.71 6.26
N MET A 174 -1.94 -11.03 7.35
CA MET A 174 -2.88 -9.90 7.30
C MET A 174 -2.31 -8.78 6.43
N PHE A 175 -1.08 -8.34 6.70
CA PHE A 175 -0.41 -7.29 5.92
C PHE A 175 -0.05 -7.72 4.48
N ALA A 176 0.14 -9.01 4.22
CA ALA A 176 0.28 -9.51 2.85
C ALA A 176 -1.01 -9.35 2.03
N ARG A 177 -2.17 -9.52 2.66
CA ARG A 177 -3.47 -9.22 2.03
C ARG A 177 -3.69 -7.73 1.82
N ASP A 178 -3.14 -6.88 2.71
CA ASP A 178 -3.19 -5.43 2.55
C ASP A 178 -2.31 -4.96 1.39
N PHE A 179 -1.13 -5.54 1.23
CA PHE A 179 -0.29 -5.30 0.05
C PHE A 179 -1.04 -5.58 -1.25
N LYS A 180 -1.80 -6.67 -1.30
CA LYS A 180 -2.61 -6.99 -2.47
C LYS A 180 -3.68 -5.91 -2.72
N ARG A 181 -4.39 -5.45 -1.68
CA ARG A 181 -5.39 -4.37 -1.82
C ARG A 181 -4.78 -3.07 -2.34
N LEU A 182 -3.62 -2.69 -1.81
CA LEU A 182 -2.87 -1.51 -2.27
C LEU A 182 -2.44 -1.65 -3.74
N ASN A 183 -2.02 -2.85 -4.15
CA ASN A 183 -1.70 -3.12 -5.55
C ASN A 183 -2.94 -3.07 -6.45
N ASP A 184 -4.08 -3.59 -6.01
CA ASP A 184 -5.34 -3.53 -6.75
C ASP A 184 -5.79 -2.07 -6.92
N ALA A 185 -5.65 -1.22 -5.87
CA ALA A 185 -5.93 0.21 -5.94
C ALA A 185 -4.95 0.95 -6.89
N TYR A 186 -3.67 0.57 -6.90
CA TYR A 186 -2.71 1.06 -7.89
C TYR A 186 -3.15 0.73 -9.32
N ASP A 187 -3.56 -0.50 -9.57
CA ASP A 187 -4.01 -0.95 -10.90
C ASP A 187 -5.31 -0.23 -11.33
N ALA A 188 -6.25 0.03 -10.40
CA ALA A 188 -7.44 0.82 -10.65
C ALA A 188 -7.10 2.27 -11.05
N ALA A 189 -6.13 2.90 -10.38
CA ALA A 189 -5.66 4.24 -10.72
C ALA A 189 -4.85 4.29 -12.04
N ASN A 190 -4.45 3.13 -12.61
CA ASN A 190 -3.52 3.05 -13.74
C ASN A 190 -4.20 3.22 -15.11
N VAL A 191 -5.16 4.14 -15.20
CA VAL A 191 -5.93 4.50 -16.40
C VAL A 191 -5.79 5.99 -16.67
N ASN A 192 -5.44 6.39 -17.91
CA ASN A 192 -5.18 7.79 -18.27
C ASN A 192 -6.45 8.55 -18.66
N PRO A 193 -6.89 9.55 -17.87
CA PRO A 193 -8.04 10.40 -18.22
C PRO A 193 -7.68 11.55 -19.17
N LEU A 194 -6.40 11.92 -19.30
CA LEU A 194 -5.96 13.08 -20.07
C LEU A 194 -6.40 13.00 -21.54
N GLY A 195 -6.90 14.10 -22.08
CA GLY A 195 -7.49 14.21 -23.41
C GLY A 195 -9.01 13.94 -23.44
N ALA A 196 -9.63 13.72 -22.27
CA ALA A 196 -11.09 13.73 -22.13
C ALA A 196 -11.69 15.14 -22.21
N ALA A 197 -10.85 16.17 -22.10
CA ALA A 197 -11.24 17.58 -21.99
C ALA A 197 -12.28 17.80 -20.87
N ALA A 198 -13.34 18.62 -21.12
CA ALA A 198 -14.35 18.85 -20.08
C ALA A 198 -15.19 17.61 -19.77
N LEU A 199 -15.60 16.84 -20.79
CA LEU A 199 -16.42 15.64 -20.71
C LEU A 199 -16.66 14.93 -22.07
N ALA A 200 -16.49 15.64 -23.20
CA ALA A 200 -16.88 15.16 -24.52
C ALA A 200 -15.70 14.90 -25.47
N GLY A 201 -14.48 14.97 -24.94
CA GLY A 201 -13.29 15.00 -25.79
C GLY A 201 -13.07 16.38 -26.41
N THR A 202 -12.30 16.45 -27.48
CA THR A 202 -11.90 17.71 -28.12
C THR A 202 -11.88 17.57 -29.63
N THR A 203 -11.95 18.71 -30.35
CA THR A 203 -11.82 18.77 -31.81
C THR A 203 -10.37 18.75 -32.29
N TYR A 204 -9.40 18.87 -31.38
CA TYR A 204 -7.97 18.76 -31.70
C TYR A 204 -7.56 17.29 -31.88
N PRO A 205 -6.59 16.99 -32.75
CA PRO A 205 -6.13 15.63 -33.03
C PRO A 205 -5.22 15.11 -31.90
N LEU A 206 -5.73 14.99 -30.67
CA LEU A 206 -4.94 14.55 -29.53
C LEU A 206 -4.63 13.05 -29.62
N ASP A 207 -3.36 12.67 -29.35
CA ASP A 207 -2.95 11.28 -29.24
C ASP A 207 -2.93 10.84 -27.76
N ARG A 208 -4.09 10.33 -27.28
CA ARG A 208 -4.25 9.84 -25.90
C ARG A 208 -3.40 8.60 -25.59
N PHE A 209 -3.08 7.78 -26.59
CA PHE A 209 -2.20 6.63 -26.41
C PHE A 209 -0.75 7.07 -26.18
N TYR A 210 -0.32 8.14 -26.85
CA TYR A 210 1.01 8.68 -26.64
C TYR A 210 1.17 9.34 -25.25
N THR A 211 0.18 10.09 -24.78
CA THR A 211 0.21 10.62 -23.40
C THR A 211 0.15 9.52 -22.36
N THR A 212 -0.59 8.42 -22.62
CA THR A 212 -0.62 7.22 -21.78
C THR A 212 0.77 6.60 -21.62
N GLU A 213 1.50 6.46 -22.74
CA GLU A 213 2.87 5.94 -22.72
C GLU A 213 3.82 6.86 -21.94
N LEU A 214 3.74 8.18 -22.20
CA LEU A 214 4.60 9.19 -21.54
C LEU A 214 4.41 9.23 -20.02
N LEU A 215 3.16 9.04 -19.56
CA LEU A 215 2.78 9.11 -18.15
C LEU A 215 2.83 7.74 -17.43
N GLY A 216 3.19 6.67 -18.13
CA GLY A 216 3.31 5.33 -17.56
C GLY A 216 1.98 4.75 -17.08
N PHE A 217 0.88 5.07 -17.78
CA PHE A 217 -0.41 4.40 -17.61
C PHE A 217 -0.51 3.16 -18.51
N ASP A 218 -1.40 2.23 -18.17
CA ASP A 218 -1.63 1.03 -18.97
C ASP A 218 -2.45 1.31 -20.22
N ARG A 219 -3.47 2.16 -20.10
CA ARG A 219 -4.39 2.49 -21.18
C ARG A 219 -5.05 3.86 -20.97
N PRO A 220 -5.56 4.50 -22.04
CA PRO A 220 -6.45 5.65 -21.86
C PRO A 220 -7.83 5.20 -21.37
N ALA A 221 -8.53 6.06 -20.62
CA ALA A 221 -9.92 5.85 -20.22
C ALA A 221 -10.82 5.76 -21.48
N PRO A 222 -11.71 4.75 -21.55
CA PRO A 222 -12.48 4.46 -22.78
C PRO A 222 -13.61 5.45 -23.03
N ASN A 223 -14.11 6.14 -22.00
CA ASN A 223 -15.18 7.12 -22.07
C ASN A 223 -14.73 8.44 -21.46
N SER A 224 -14.88 9.55 -22.19
CA SER A 224 -14.39 10.86 -21.74
C SER A 224 -15.21 11.48 -20.61
N MET A 225 -16.50 11.16 -20.50
CA MET A 225 -17.35 11.66 -19.44
C MET A 225 -17.06 10.94 -18.12
N ASP A 226 -16.89 9.63 -18.17
CA ASP A 226 -16.47 8.78 -17.06
C ASP A 226 -15.06 9.18 -16.58
N ALA A 227 -14.13 9.39 -17.51
CA ALA A 227 -12.73 9.74 -17.22
C ALA A 227 -12.55 10.98 -16.31
N VAL A 228 -13.45 11.95 -16.38
CA VAL A 228 -13.41 13.17 -15.55
C VAL A 228 -14.29 13.06 -14.30
N SER A 229 -15.15 12.04 -14.22
CA SER A 229 -16.08 11.78 -13.12
C SER A 229 -15.58 10.74 -12.14
N ASP A 230 -14.86 9.72 -12.63
CA ASP A 230 -14.41 8.56 -11.86
C ASP A 230 -13.54 8.95 -10.65
N ARG A 231 -13.88 8.39 -9.51
CA ARG A 231 -13.09 8.43 -8.26
C ARG A 231 -13.07 7.07 -7.55
N ASP A 232 -13.49 5.99 -8.24
CA ASP A 232 -13.56 4.64 -7.65
C ASP A 232 -12.17 4.19 -7.20
N TYR A 233 -11.12 4.52 -7.95
CA TYR A 233 -9.73 4.24 -7.59
C TYR A 233 -9.30 4.92 -6.27
N LEU A 234 -9.88 6.07 -5.91
CA LEU A 234 -9.64 6.72 -4.62
C LEU A 234 -10.38 6.00 -3.49
N LEU A 235 -11.61 5.53 -3.75
CA LEU A 235 -12.37 4.68 -2.82
C LEU A 235 -11.63 3.36 -2.56
N ASP A 236 -11.08 2.73 -3.59
CA ASP A 236 -10.29 1.51 -3.46
C ASP A 236 -9.04 1.74 -2.61
N LEU A 237 -8.34 2.87 -2.82
CA LEU A 237 -7.15 3.22 -2.04
C LEU A 237 -7.48 3.51 -0.58
N ASP A 238 -8.54 4.27 -0.34
CA ASP A 238 -8.99 4.63 1.01
C ASP A 238 -9.51 3.40 1.77
N TYR A 239 -10.26 2.52 1.09
CA TYR A 239 -10.65 1.22 1.63
C TYR A 239 -9.44 0.35 1.98
N ALA A 240 -8.43 0.31 1.12
CA ALA A 240 -7.19 -0.42 1.42
C ALA A 240 -6.49 0.13 2.68
N CYS A 241 -6.44 1.47 2.82
CA CYS A 241 -5.93 2.13 4.02
C CYS A 241 -6.76 1.78 5.27
N ALA A 242 -8.09 1.81 5.17
CA ALA A 242 -8.98 1.52 6.29
C ALA A 242 -8.81 0.08 6.80
N VAL A 243 -8.74 -0.91 5.90
CA VAL A 243 -8.50 -2.32 6.28
C VAL A 243 -7.11 -2.52 6.87
N ALA A 244 -6.07 -1.91 6.29
CA ALA A 244 -4.72 -1.98 6.83
C ALA A 244 -4.63 -1.37 8.24
N MET A 245 -5.25 -0.22 8.48
CA MET A 245 -5.32 0.41 9.80
C MET A 245 -6.09 -0.45 10.81
N MET A 246 -7.13 -1.18 10.40
CA MET A 246 -7.80 -2.15 11.26
C MET A 246 -6.84 -3.27 11.70
N HIS A 247 -6.03 -3.83 10.80
CA HIS A 247 -5.01 -4.83 11.14
C HIS A 247 -3.93 -4.24 12.06
N MET A 248 -3.49 -3.00 11.80
CA MET A 248 -2.57 -2.27 12.67
C MET A 248 -3.14 -2.10 14.09
N SER A 249 -4.42 -1.73 14.21
CA SER A 249 -5.11 -1.58 15.49
C SER A 249 -5.09 -2.87 16.31
N ARG A 250 -5.31 -4.02 15.68
CA ARG A 250 -5.28 -5.33 16.34
C ARG A 250 -3.90 -5.65 16.91
N LEU A 251 -2.85 -5.42 16.11
CA LEU A 251 -1.49 -5.63 16.59
C LEU A 251 -1.12 -4.63 17.72
N CYS A 252 -1.57 -3.38 17.61
CA CYS A 252 -1.39 -2.40 18.68
C CYS A 252 -2.05 -2.84 19.98
N GLU A 253 -3.27 -3.39 19.92
CA GLU A 253 -3.97 -3.93 21.09
C GLU A 253 -3.14 -5.01 21.78
N GLU A 254 -2.59 -5.96 21.03
CA GLU A 254 -1.76 -7.01 21.59
C GLU A 254 -0.44 -6.46 22.16
N ILE A 255 0.22 -5.51 21.50
CA ILE A 255 1.42 -4.84 22.02
C ILE A 255 1.12 -4.15 23.37
N ILE A 256 -0.03 -3.48 23.48
CA ILE A 256 -0.47 -2.83 24.70
C ILE A 256 -0.67 -3.86 25.80
N ILE A 257 -1.42 -4.93 25.53
CA ILE A 257 -1.68 -6.02 26.48
C ILE A 257 -0.36 -6.68 26.89
N TRP A 258 0.49 -7.07 25.96
CA TRP A 258 1.75 -7.75 26.24
C TRP A 258 2.75 -6.91 27.03
N SER A 259 2.66 -5.58 26.94
CA SER A 259 3.54 -4.65 27.66
C SER A 259 3.02 -4.28 29.05
N THR A 260 1.84 -4.74 29.48
CA THR A 260 1.32 -4.52 30.83
C THR A 260 2.15 -5.28 31.86
N THR A 261 2.08 -4.86 33.13
CA THR A 261 2.71 -5.55 34.25
C THR A 261 2.17 -6.98 34.42
N GLU A 262 0.88 -7.18 34.18
CA GLU A 262 0.17 -8.44 34.32
C GLU A 262 0.65 -9.47 33.30
N PHE A 263 0.77 -9.11 32.03
CA PHE A 263 1.31 -9.99 31.00
C PHE A 263 2.84 -10.03 31.01
N GLY A 264 3.49 -8.89 30.89
CA GLY A 264 4.95 -8.77 30.93
C GLY A 264 5.67 -9.54 29.81
N PHE A 265 5.02 -9.78 28.67
CA PHE A 265 5.57 -10.58 27.56
C PHE A 265 6.59 -9.81 26.73
N ILE A 266 6.44 -8.49 26.67
CA ILE A 266 7.37 -7.61 25.96
C ILE A 266 7.65 -6.34 26.78
N THR A 267 8.79 -5.72 26.50
CA THR A 267 9.08 -4.35 26.90
C THR A 267 9.39 -3.53 25.66
N LEU A 268 8.66 -2.43 25.44
CA LEU A 268 8.96 -1.48 24.38
C LEU A 268 10.23 -0.69 24.72
N SER A 269 10.98 -0.28 23.70
CA SER A 269 12.15 0.59 23.90
C SER A 269 11.73 2.00 24.33
N ASP A 270 12.65 2.77 24.91
CA ASP A 270 12.39 4.15 25.33
C ASP A 270 12.04 5.06 24.15
N ALA A 271 12.54 4.76 22.96
CA ALA A 271 12.22 5.50 21.74
C ALA A 271 10.74 5.38 21.32
N TYR A 272 10.04 4.35 21.80
CA TYR A 272 8.64 4.04 21.48
C TYR A 272 7.75 3.94 22.73
N SER A 273 8.10 4.67 23.77
CA SER A 273 7.37 4.74 25.02
C SER A 273 7.45 6.15 25.58
N THR A 274 6.52 6.50 26.46
CA THR A 274 6.64 7.74 27.25
C THR A 274 6.56 7.45 28.74
N GLY A 275 7.13 8.36 29.53
CA GLY A 275 7.05 8.32 30.98
C GLY A 275 5.85 9.08 31.53
N SER A 276 5.72 9.10 32.85
CA SER A 276 4.75 9.91 33.56
C SER A 276 5.44 11.10 34.23
N SER A 277 4.82 12.27 34.21
CA SER A 277 5.33 13.46 34.89
C SER A 277 5.26 13.36 36.43
N ILE A 278 4.48 12.42 36.97
CA ILE A 278 4.24 12.25 38.40
C ILE A 278 4.68 10.87 38.92
N MET A 279 4.67 9.84 38.05
CA MET A 279 4.98 8.45 38.41
C MET A 279 6.29 8.04 37.71
N PRO A 280 7.45 8.11 38.39
CA PRO A 280 8.77 7.93 37.76
C PRO A 280 9.00 6.50 37.25
N GLN A 281 8.28 5.51 37.76
CA GLN A 281 8.36 4.10 37.34
C GLN A 281 7.52 3.77 36.10
N LYS A 282 6.58 4.66 35.71
CA LYS A 282 5.58 4.37 34.67
C LYS A 282 6.17 4.53 33.27
N LYS A 283 5.96 3.54 32.45
CA LYS A 283 6.31 3.50 31.03
C LYS A 283 5.08 3.12 30.21
N ASN A 284 4.65 4.01 29.32
CA ASN A 284 3.40 3.87 28.58
C ASN A 284 3.64 3.45 27.13
N PRO A 285 2.79 2.59 26.55
CA PRO A 285 2.84 2.21 25.13
C PRO A 285 2.12 3.24 24.22
N ASP A 286 2.36 4.54 24.42
CA ASP A 286 1.58 5.64 23.81
C ASP A 286 1.53 5.56 22.28
N PHE A 287 2.59 5.09 21.63
CA PHE A 287 2.63 5.02 20.16
C PHE A 287 1.74 3.90 19.62
N ALA A 288 1.59 2.79 20.36
CA ALA A 288 0.61 1.77 20.03
C ALA A 288 -0.83 2.28 20.28
N GLU A 289 -1.05 2.97 21.39
CA GLU A 289 -2.36 3.58 21.70
C GLU A 289 -2.76 4.62 20.66
N LEU A 290 -1.84 5.51 20.28
CA LEU A 290 -2.09 6.55 19.29
C LEU A 290 -2.36 5.95 17.92
N THR A 291 -1.61 4.92 17.50
CA THR A 291 -1.84 4.21 16.24
C THR A 291 -3.22 3.56 16.24
N ARG A 292 -3.61 2.89 17.33
CA ARG A 292 -4.95 2.33 17.51
C ARG A 292 -6.04 3.42 17.40
N GLY A 293 -5.83 4.59 18.02
CA GLY A 293 -6.76 5.72 17.98
C GLY A 293 -6.92 6.33 16.58
N LYS A 294 -5.85 6.39 15.78
CA LYS A 294 -5.88 6.97 14.42
C LYS A 294 -6.75 6.20 13.41
N VAL A 295 -7.15 4.98 13.72
CA VAL A 295 -8.05 4.18 12.85
C VAL A 295 -9.37 4.90 12.58
N GLY A 296 -9.95 5.54 13.61
CA GLY A 296 -11.20 6.29 13.47
C GLY A 296 -11.12 7.44 12.46
N ARG A 297 -9.94 8.07 12.35
CA ARG A 297 -9.69 9.12 11.36
C ARG A 297 -9.77 8.56 9.93
N VAL A 298 -9.04 7.50 9.63
CA VAL A 298 -9.03 6.86 8.31
C VAL A 298 -10.40 6.28 7.93
N TYR A 299 -11.17 5.77 8.91
CA TYR A 299 -12.57 5.38 8.67
C TYR A 299 -13.45 6.57 8.32
N GLY A 300 -13.21 7.73 8.98
CA GLY A 300 -13.88 8.98 8.67
C GLY A 300 -13.61 9.45 7.25
N ASP A 301 -12.36 9.36 6.78
CA ASP A 301 -11.93 9.73 5.44
C ASP A 301 -12.63 8.87 4.36
N LEU A 302 -12.66 7.56 4.52
CA LEU A 302 -13.41 6.65 3.64
C LEU A 302 -14.90 6.98 3.61
N MET A 303 -15.51 7.21 4.77
CA MET A 303 -16.94 7.54 4.85
C MET A 303 -17.24 8.90 4.20
N GLN A 304 -16.36 9.89 4.41
CA GLN A 304 -16.47 11.21 3.77
C GLN A 304 -16.45 11.07 2.26
N LEU A 305 -15.52 10.30 1.69
CA LEU A 305 -15.41 10.11 0.25
C LEU A 305 -16.64 9.39 -0.33
N LEU A 306 -17.14 8.32 0.32
CA LEU A 306 -18.36 7.62 -0.08
C LEU A 306 -19.58 8.57 -0.10
N VAL A 307 -19.69 9.46 0.90
CA VAL A 307 -20.76 10.44 0.98
C VAL A 307 -20.60 11.53 -0.07
N THR A 308 -19.38 11.97 -0.37
CA THR A 308 -19.11 12.95 -1.42
C THR A 308 -19.53 12.42 -2.79
N MET A 309 -19.20 11.17 -3.10
CA MET A 309 -19.47 10.57 -4.41
C MET A 309 -20.93 10.21 -4.65
N LYS A 310 -21.71 9.92 -3.60
CA LYS A 310 -23.10 9.51 -3.78
C LYS A 310 -23.93 10.59 -4.47
N SER A 311 -24.76 10.17 -5.41
CA SER A 311 -25.78 11.02 -6.07
C SER A 311 -25.22 12.20 -6.87
N LEU A 312 -23.91 12.24 -7.17
CA LEU A 312 -23.36 13.23 -8.09
C LEU A 312 -23.79 12.91 -9.54
N PRO A 313 -24.22 13.90 -10.33
CA PRO A 313 -24.36 13.71 -11.77
C PRO A 313 -23.00 13.48 -12.43
N LEU A 314 -23.03 12.90 -13.64
CA LEU A 314 -21.83 12.62 -14.42
C LEU A 314 -21.01 13.87 -14.74
N ALA A 315 -19.80 13.66 -15.19
CA ALA A 315 -18.75 14.64 -15.42
C ALA A 315 -18.26 15.28 -14.12
N TYR A 316 -17.87 16.55 -14.13
CA TYR A 316 -17.26 17.20 -12.98
C TYR A 316 -18.25 18.13 -12.27
N ASN A 317 -18.32 17.98 -10.97
CA ASN A 317 -18.99 18.91 -10.05
C ASN A 317 -17.97 19.40 -9.01
N LYS A 318 -18.15 20.61 -8.48
CA LYS A 318 -17.21 21.21 -7.51
C LYS A 318 -17.05 20.37 -6.23
N ASP A 319 -18.04 19.55 -5.87
CA ASP A 319 -17.98 18.53 -4.81
C ASP A 319 -16.76 17.64 -4.89
N LEU A 320 -16.30 17.32 -6.11
CA LEU A 320 -15.11 16.50 -6.35
C LEU A 320 -13.79 17.14 -5.87
N GLN A 321 -13.79 18.40 -5.45
CA GLN A 321 -12.65 18.97 -4.72
C GLN A 321 -12.42 18.30 -3.37
N GLU A 322 -13.51 17.90 -2.70
CA GLU A 322 -13.48 17.26 -1.40
C GLU A 322 -12.95 15.81 -1.43
N CYS A 323 -12.78 15.20 -2.62
CA CYS A 323 -12.30 13.84 -2.74
C CYS A 323 -10.79 13.66 -2.42
N LYS A 324 -10.02 14.74 -2.32
CA LYS A 324 -8.56 14.69 -2.26
C LYS A 324 -8.01 14.69 -0.84
N GLU A 325 -8.57 15.50 0.05
CA GLU A 325 -8.01 15.74 1.38
C GLU A 325 -8.01 14.48 2.24
N GLY A 326 -9.17 13.80 2.34
CA GLY A 326 -9.31 12.59 3.14
C GLY A 326 -8.38 11.47 2.67
N VAL A 327 -8.33 11.20 1.37
CA VAL A 327 -7.46 10.15 0.80
C VAL A 327 -5.97 10.40 1.08
N VAL A 328 -5.52 11.64 0.93
CA VAL A 328 -4.13 12.02 1.23
C VAL A 328 -3.85 11.87 2.72
N ASP A 329 -4.79 12.23 3.57
CA ASP A 329 -4.68 12.09 5.02
C ASP A 329 -4.64 10.62 5.45
N ALA A 330 -5.55 9.80 4.93
CA ALA A 330 -5.59 8.36 5.18
C ALA A 330 -4.27 7.66 4.79
N CYS A 331 -3.74 7.97 3.59
CA CYS A 331 -2.48 7.42 3.11
C CYS A 331 -1.29 7.81 4.00
N HIS A 332 -1.18 9.08 4.36
CA HIS A 332 -0.10 9.54 5.24
C HIS A 332 -0.24 8.95 6.65
N THR A 333 -1.45 8.87 7.17
CA THR A 333 -1.73 8.28 8.49
C THR A 333 -1.33 6.80 8.52
N LEU A 334 -1.68 6.02 7.50
CA LEU A 334 -1.28 4.62 7.39
C LEU A 334 0.24 4.47 7.25
N ARG A 335 0.88 5.28 6.39
CA ARG A 335 2.34 5.25 6.21
C ARG A 335 3.06 5.48 7.55
N ASP A 336 2.70 6.54 8.25
CA ASP A 336 3.34 6.91 9.50
C ASP A 336 3.07 5.86 10.59
N ALA A 337 1.88 5.23 10.60
CA ALA A 337 1.55 4.12 11.48
C ALA A 337 2.43 2.88 11.20
N MET A 338 2.66 2.53 9.92
CA MET A 338 3.55 1.42 9.54
C MET A 338 5.00 1.67 9.98
N ILE A 339 5.53 2.88 9.76
CA ILE A 339 6.89 3.26 10.19
C ILE A 339 7.02 3.18 11.72
N CYS A 340 6.03 3.67 12.44
CA CYS A 340 6.01 3.59 13.90
C CYS A 340 5.97 2.13 14.40
N MET A 341 5.14 1.29 13.77
CA MET A 341 5.05 -0.14 14.08
C MET A 341 6.36 -0.88 13.80
N GLU A 342 7.02 -0.58 12.68
CA GLU A 342 8.35 -1.12 12.38
C GLU A 342 9.33 -0.87 13.53
N GLY A 343 9.38 0.37 14.00
CA GLY A 343 10.28 0.77 15.07
C GLY A 343 9.94 0.07 16.40
N MET A 344 8.67 -0.06 16.76
CA MET A 344 8.26 -0.80 17.96
C MET A 344 8.70 -2.26 17.90
N ILE A 345 8.43 -2.96 16.80
CA ILE A 345 8.76 -4.38 16.62
C ILE A 345 10.27 -4.62 16.57
N ASP A 346 11.01 -3.75 15.89
CA ASP A 346 12.46 -3.94 15.70
C ASP A 346 13.26 -3.73 16.99
N THR A 347 12.68 -2.98 17.96
CA THR A 347 13.37 -2.53 19.19
C THR A 347 12.79 -3.10 20.48
N TRP A 348 11.68 -3.85 20.45
CA TRP A 348 11.14 -4.45 21.66
C TRP A 348 12.04 -5.55 22.24
N THR A 349 11.92 -5.76 23.54
CA THR A 349 12.51 -6.92 24.23
C THR A 349 11.40 -7.94 24.47
N VAL A 350 11.63 -9.20 24.11
CA VAL A 350 10.71 -10.33 24.36
C VAL A 350 11.17 -11.06 25.60
N HIS A 351 10.26 -11.38 26.51
CA HIS A 351 10.49 -12.09 27.75
C HIS A 351 10.06 -13.56 27.62
N GLU A 352 10.95 -14.36 27.07
CA GLU A 352 10.69 -15.78 26.73
C GLU A 352 10.30 -16.60 27.97
N ASP A 353 11.00 -16.41 29.10
CA ASP A 353 10.74 -17.12 30.35
C ASP A 353 9.32 -16.82 30.86
N ARG A 354 8.92 -15.54 30.81
CA ARG A 354 7.59 -15.12 31.23
C ARG A 354 6.48 -15.72 30.36
N MET A 355 6.69 -15.74 29.04
CA MET A 355 5.76 -16.38 28.10
C MET A 355 5.62 -17.87 28.37
N LEU A 356 6.74 -18.57 28.63
CA LEU A 356 6.74 -20.00 28.90
C LEU A 356 6.08 -20.33 30.26
N GLU A 357 6.32 -19.51 31.31
CA GLU A 357 5.64 -19.65 32.59
C GLU A 357 4.14 -19.56 32.44
N GLU A 358 3.63 -18.54 31.73
CA GLU A 358 2.19 -18.37 31.49
C GLU A 358 1.61 -19.48 30.60
N ALA A 359 2.39 -20.06 29.69
CA ALA A 359 1.95 -21.17 28.85
C ALA A 359 1.68 -22.46 29.65
N LYS A 360 2.19 -22.59 30.86
CA LYS A 360 1.93 -23.72 31.76
C LYS A 360 0.63 -23.53 32.56
N LEU A 361 0.19 -22.29 32.74
CA LEU A 361 -0.97 -21.97 33.55
C LEU A 361 -2.29 -22.19 32.80
N GLY A 362 -3.40 -22.36 33.54
CA GLY A 362 -4.75 -22.42 32.98
C GLY A 362 -5.06 -23.71 32.25
N PHE A 363 -4.42 -24.82 32.60
CA PHE A 363 -4.69 -26.16 32.05
C PHE A 363 -4.53 -26.21 30.51
N THR A 364 -3.58 -25.50 29.97
CA THR A 364 -3.37 -25.42 28.50
C THR A 364 -3.10 -26.77 27.83
N ALA A 365 -2.64 -27.77 28.61
CA ALA A 365 -2.42 -29.15 28.19
C ALA A 365 -3.71 -30.00 28.15
N ALA A 366 -4.83 -29.52 28.66
CA ALA A 366 -6.04 -30.37 28.83
C ALA A 366 -6.53 -31.00 27.52
N THR A 367 -6.44 -30.25 26.39
CA THR A 367 -6.79 -30.81 25.07
C THR A 367 -5.87 -31.99 24.68
N ASP A 368 -4.56 -31.86 24.96
CA ASP A 368 -3.58 -32.91 24.65
C ASP A 368 -3.76 -34.14 25.48
N VAL A 369 -4.17 -33.98 26.75
CA VAL A 369 -4.57 -35.10 27.62
C VAL A 369 -5.82 -35.82 27.08
N ALA A 370 -6.81 -35.08 26.56
CA ALA A 370 -7.98 -35.69 25.92
C ALA A 370 -7.61 -36.42 24.62
N ASP A 371 -6.74 -35.82 23.80
CA ASP A 371 -6.21 -36.44 22.58
C ASP A 371 -5.38 -37.69 22.88
N TYR A 372 -4.61 -37.68 23.97
CA TYR A 372 -3.85 -38.83 24.44
C TYR A 372 -4.78 -40.02 24.73
N LEU A 373 -5.84 -39.80 25.49
CA LEU A 373 -6.84 -40.87 25.78
C LEU A 373 -7.54 -41.31 24.50
N ALA A 374 -7.86 -40.39 23.60
CA ALA A 374 -8.52 -40.73 22.34
C ALA A 374 -7.61 -41.59 21.44
N LYS A 375 -6.31 -41.29 21.37
CA LYS A 375 -5.30 -42.10 20.66
C LYS A 375 -5.16 -43.51 21.25
N LYS A 376 -5.43 -43.68 22.56
CA LYS A 376 -5.47 -44.96 23.24
C LYS A 376 -6.83 -45.69 23.13
N GLY A 377 -7.75 -45.17 22.30
CA GLY A 377 -8.99 -45.84 21.93
C GLY A 377 -10.24 -45.38 22.70
N LEU A 378 -10.13 -44.40 23.60
CA LEU A 378 -11.29 -43.82 24.25
C LEU A 378 -12.04 -42.89 23.28
N PRO A 379 -13.36 -43.00 23.06
CA PRO A 379 -14.09 -42.04 22.25
C PRO A 379 -13.86 -40.60 22.72
N PHE A 380 -13.60 -39.65 21.82
CA PHE A 380 -13.19 -38.28 22.17
C PHE A 380 -14.12 -37.57 23.15
N ARG A 381 -15.45 -37.74 23.03
CA ARG A 381 -16.42 -37.18 24.00
C ARG A 381 -16.21 -37.70 25.41
N LYS A 382 -15.89 -38.99 25.53
CA LYS A 382 -15.57 -39.62 26.83
C LYS A 382 -14.23 -39.13 27.36
N ALA A 383 -13.23 -39.00 26.48
CA ALA A 383 -11.94 -38.46 26.86
C ALA A 383 -12.08 -37.01 27.39
N HIS A 384 -12.90 -36.19 26.71
CA HIS A 384 -13.19 -34.80 27.13
C HIS A 384 -13.90 -34.76 28.51
N GLU A 385 -14.86 -35.67 28.77
CA GLU A 385 -15.56 -35.80 30.08
C GLU A 385 -14.54 -36.13 31.18
N VAL A 386 -13.72 -37.16 30.98
CA VAL A 386 -12.66 -37.57 31.92
C VAL A 386 -11.70 -36.42 32.23
N VAL A 387 -11.26 -35.69 31.21
CA VAL A 387 -10.35 -34.57 31.42
C VAL A 387 -11.04 -33.40 32.10
N GLY A 388 -12.33 -33.16 31.84
CA GLY A 388 -13.11 -32.15 32.56
C GLY A 388 -13.19 -32.45 34.07
N GLU A 389 -13.41 -33.72 34.45
CA GLU A 389 -13.38 -34.16 35.84
C GLU A 389 -12.00 -34.04 36.47
N LEU A 390 -10.95 -34.34 35.71
CA LEU A 390 -9.56 -34.22 36.12
C LEU A 390 -9.18 -32.75 36.40
N VAL A 391 -9.57 -31.82 35.50
CA VAL A 391 -9.37 -30.37 35.69
C VAL A 391 -10.10 -29.87 36.93
N LEU A 392 -11.35 -30.28 37.11
CA LEU A 392 -12.13 -29.93 38.33
C LEU A 392 -11.48 -30.47 39.61
N TYR A 393 -10.88 -31.65 39.56
CA TYR A 393 -10.11 -32.20 40.68
C TYR A 393 -8.88 -31.33 40.97
N CYS A 394 -8.14 -30.96 39.93
CA CYS A 394 -6.98 -30.10 40.06
C CYS A 394 -7.33 -28.73 40.68
N GLU A 395 -8.38 -28.07 40.19
CA GLU A 395 -8.88 -26.81 40.75
C GLU A 395 -9.22 -26.88 42.22
N LYS A 396 -9.96 -27.95 42.64
CA LYS A 396 -10.33 -28.14 44.03
C LYS A 396 -9.16 -28.41 44.97
N ASN A 397 -8.04 -28.93 44.43
CA ASN A 397 -6.86 -29.29 45.24
C ASN A 397 -5.72 -28.29 45.04
N GLY A 398 -5.91 -27.20 44.28
CA GLY A 398 -4.87 -26.19 43.99
C GLY A 398 -3.65 -26.74 43.26
N LYS A 399 -3.87 -27.70 42.33
CA LYS A 399 -2.82 -28.37 41.54
C LYS A 399 -2.93 -27.98 40.07
N GLY A 400 -1.81 -28.00 39.36
CA GLY A 400 -1.77 -28.10 37.90
C GLY A 400 -1.88 -29.56 37.43
N LEU A 401 -2.06 -29.80 36.12
CA LEU A 401 -2.00 -31.15 35.54
C LEU A 401 -0.60 -31.76 35.71
N GLU A 402 0.41 -30.96 35.68
CA GLU A 402 1.84 -31.28 35.85
C GLU A 402 2.17 -31.75 37.28
N ASP A 403 1.35 -31.38 38.28
CA ASP A 403 1.55 -31.74 39.68
C ASP A 403 0.96 -33.13 40.03
N LEU A 404 0.21 -33.74 39.08
CA LEU A 404 -0.45 -35.03 39.31
C LEU A 404 0.52 -36.20 39.19
N THR A 405 0.40 -37.15 40.11
CA THR A 405 1.06 -38.44 40.00
C THR A 405 0.36 -39.35 38.99
N LEU A 406 1.06 -40.36 38.49
CA LEU A 406 0.45 -41.37 37.60
C LEU A 406 -0.75 -42.10 38.28
N GLU A 407 -0.66 -42.33 39.58
CA GLU A 407 -1.72 -42.94 40.39
C GLU A 407 -2.96 -42.05 40.36
N GLU A 408 -2.84 -40.75 40.58
CA GLU A 408 -3.96 -39.81 40.51
C GLU A 408 -4.57 -39.78 39.09
N PHE A 409 -3.76 -39.74 38.02
CA PHE A 409 -4.27 -39.86 36.65
C PHE A 409 -5.08 -41.13 36.43
N LYS A 410 -4.62 -42.28 36.96
CA LYS A 410 -5.28 -43.58 36.84
C LYS A 410 -6.61 -43.69 37.60
N GLU A 411 -6.85 -42.86 38.59
CA GLU A 411 -8.16 -42.77 39.24
C GLU A 411 -9.27 -42.34 38.28
N PHE A 412 -8.92 -41.51 37.27
CA PHE A 412 -9.86 -41.01 36.26
C PHE A 412 -9.94 -41.93 35.02
N SER A 413 -8.80 -42.54 34.62
CA SER A 413 -8.80 -43.53 33.53
C SER A 413 -7.62 -44.49 33.65
N PRO A 414 -7.85 -45.82 33.58
CA PRO A 414 -6.76 -46.79 33.57
C PRO A 414 -5.88 -46.74 32.31
N LEU A 415 -6.27 -45.97 31.27
CA LEU A 415 -5.52 -45.78 30.04
C LEU A 415 -4.31 -44.83 30.19
N PHE A 416 -4.25 -44.11 31.30
CA PHE A 416 -3.06 -43.28 31.57
C PHE A 416 -1.85 -44.16 31.91
N GLU A 417 -0.75 -43.89 31.27
CA GLU A 417 0.55 -44.55 31.44
C GLU A 417 1.64 -43.50 31.76
N LYS A 418 2.87 -43.96 32.02
CA LYS A 418 3.98 -43.09 32.42
C LYS A 418 4.35 -42.01 31.36
N ASP A 419 3.99 -42.24 30.11
CA ASP A 419 4.25 -41.35 28.98
C ASP A 419 3.41 -40.06 29.01
N ILE A 420 2.29 -40.03 29.81
CA ILE A 420 1.45 -38.83 29.97
C ILE A 420 2.23 -37.63 30.41
N VAL A 421 3.25 -37.78 31.26
CA VAL A 421 4.08 -36.65 31.74
C VAL A 421 4.74 -35.88 30.60
N GLY A 422 5.14 -36.61 29.54
CA GLY A 422 5.73 -35.98 28.33
C GLY A 422 4.74 -35.20 27.49
N GLU A 423 3.43 -35.47 27.59
CA GLU A 423 2.38 -34.78 26.85
C GLU A 423 1.92 -33.47 27.54
N LEU A 424 2.41 -33.17 28.75
CA LEU A 424 2.06 -31.96 29.51
C LEU A 424 3.01 -30.80 29.26
N ASP A 425 4.17 -31.06 28.67
CA ASP A 425 5.18 -30.03 28.39
C ASP A 425 4.71 -29.11 27.26
N PRO A 426 4.64 -27.79 27.48
CA PRO A 426 4.23 -26.84 26.44
C PRO A 426 5.03 -26.95 25.14
N GLU A 427 6.32 -27.27 25.19
CA GLU A 427 7.13 -27.49 23.98
C GLU A 427 6.73 -28.76 23.24
N ALA A 428 6.42 -29.84 23.96
CA ALA A 428 5.93 -31.09 23.38
C ALA A 428 4.58 -30.88 22.70
N ILE A 429 3.67 -30.16 23.37
CA ILE A 429 2.36 -29.76 22.86
C ILE A 429 2.49 -29.00 21.55
N VAL A 430 3.32 -27.97 21.52
CA VAL A 430 3.61 -27.18 20.30
C VAL A 430 4.19 -28.09 19.21
N ARG A 431 5.15 -28.94 19.53
CA ARG A 431 5.81 -29.84 18.57
C ARG A 431 4.84 -30.81 17.90
N ALA A 432 3.82 -31.24 18.63
CA ALA A 432 2.79 -32.17 18.13
C ALA A 432 1.85 -31.54 17.07
N ARG A 433 1.79 -30.20 16.92
CA ARG A 433 0.92 -29.48 15.99
C ARG A 433 1.50 -29.43 14.57
N THR A 434 1.59 -30.56 13.90
CA THR A 434 2.29 -30.74 12.61
C THR A 434 1.45 -30.44 11.37
N THR A 435 0.14 -30.19 11.51
CA THR A 435 -0.74 -29.87 10.39
C THR A 435 -0.28 -28.60 9.65
N TYR A 436 -0.54 -28.54 8.35
CA TYR A 436 -0.27 -27.34 7.55
C TYR A 436 -0.94 -26.10 8.17
N GLY A 437 -0.18 -25.04 8.38
CA GLY A 437 -0.66 -23.84 9.07
C GLY A 437 -0.70 -23.95 10.59
N GLY A 438 -0.34 -25.09 11.18
CA GLY A 438 -0.24 -25.29 12.62
C GLY A 438 0.94 -24.56 13.27
N THR A 439 0.98 -24.57 14.61
CA THR A 439 2.02 -23.89 15.39
C THR A 439 3.29 -24.71 15.59
N GLY A 440 3.31 -26.01 15.22
CA GLY A 440 4.49 -26.86 15.36
C GLY A 440 5.70 -26.32 14.58
N HIS A 441 6.90 -26.58 15.10
CA HIS A 441 8.14 -26.03 14.54
C HIS A 441 8.28 -26.26 13.02
N ASP A 442 7.97 -27.47 12.53
CA ASP A 442 8.07 -27.79 11.11
C ASP A 442 7.00 -27.08 10.28
N ALA A 443 5.77 -27.00 10.79
CA ALA A 443 4.68 -26.24 10.15
C ALA A 443 5.02 -24.75 10.06
N VAL A 444 5.59 -24.17 11.13
CA VAL A 444 6.06 -22.76 11.13
C VAL A 444 7.25 -22.57 10.19
N ARG A 445 8.17 -23.53 10.05
CA ARG A 445 9.26 -23.46 9.03
C ARG A 445 8.69 -23.40 7.61
N VAL A 446 7.61 -24.12 7.33
CA VAL A 446 6.89 -24.02 6.05
C VAL A 446 6.35 -22.62 5.84
N GLN A 447 5.63 -22.07 6.83
CA GLN A 447 5.07 -20.71 6.78
C GLN A 447 6.18 -19.64 6.57
N VAL A 448 7.33 -19.76 7.25
CA VAL A 448 8.49 -18.86 7.07
C VAL A 448 9.03 -18.89 5.64
N ARG A 449 9.09 -20.08 5.01
CA ARG A 449 9.50 -20.21 3.61
C ARG A 449 8.52 -19.53 2.66
N GLU A 450 7.23 -19.79 2.84
CA GLU A 450 6.15 -19.19 2.02
C GLU A 450 6.09 -17.67 2.19
N ALA A 451 6.19 -17.17 3.41
CA ALA A 451 6.27 -15.74 3.71
C ALA A 451 7.49 -15.08 3.06
N SER A 452 8.64 -15.75 3.07
CA SER A 452 9.86 -15.25 2.42
C SER A 452 9.72 -15.21 0.88
N GLN A 453 9.03 -16.19 0.30
CA GLN A 453 8.71 -16.19 -1.15
C GLN A 453 7.72 -15.07 -1.50
N GLN A 454 6.71 -14.85 -0.64
CA GLN A 454 5.76 -13.74 -0.83
C GLN A 454 6.47 -12.39 -0.80
N LEU A 455 7.33 -12.15 0.20
CA LEU A 455 8.15 -10.93 0.26
C LEU A 455 9.00 -10.73 -1.00
N LYS A 456 9.58 -11.80 -1.55
CA LYS A 456 10.36 -11.70 -2.80
C LYS A 456 9.49 -11.29 -3.99
N ARG A 457 8.27 -11.84 -4.10
CA ARG A 457 7.30 -11.45 -5.14
C ARG A 457 6.94 -9.99 -5.03
N ASP A 458 6.56 -9.55 -3.83
CA ASP A 458 6.09 -8.20 -3.58
C ASP A 458 7.19 -7.14 -3.78
N ARG A 459 8.43 -7.45 -3.36
CA ARG A 459 9.60 -6.61 -3.68
C ARG A 459 9.78 -6.43 -5.19
N ASN A 460 9.62 -7.51 -5.95
CA ASN A 460 9.76 -7.46 -7.40
C ASN A 460 8.63 -6.65 -8.05
N THR A 461 7.40 -6.71 -7.50
CA THR A 461 6.28 -5.87 -7.94
C THR A 461 6.59 -4.39 -7.72
N VAL A 462 6.98 -3.99 -6.50
CA VAL A 462 7.37 -2.60 -6.19
C VAL A 462 8.52 -2.13 -7.09
N LYS A 463 9.55 -2.98 -7.27
CA LYS A 463 10.69 -2.65 -8.15
C LYS A 463 10.25 -2.45 -9.59
N LYS A 464 9.43 -3.37 -10.13
CA LYS A 464 8.92 -3.29 -11.50
C LYS A 464 8.12 -1.99 -11.71
N ILE A 465 7.20 -1.66 -10.79
CA ILE A 465 6.41 -0.44 -10.88
C ILE A 465 7.31 0.80 -10.89
N ARG A 466 8.31 0.87 -10.01
CA ARG A 466 9.30 1.98 -9.98
C ARG A 466 10.08 2.12 -11.29
N GLU A 467 10.39 1.02 -11.95
CA GLU A 467 11.17 1.01 -13.18
C GLU A 467 10.33 1.32 -14.44
N THR A 468 9.05 0.95 -14.45
CA THR A 468 8.22 0.96 -15.67
C THR A 468 6.95 1.81 -15.57
N GLY A 469 6.41 2.01 -14.38
CA GLY A 469 5.07 2.56 -14.18
C GLY A 469 5.03 3.96 -13.59
N MET A 470 6.17 4.54 -13.29
CA MET A 470 6.23 5.89 -12.76
C MET A 470 7.03 6.77 -13.73
N VAL A 471 6.40 7.81 -14.24
CA VAL A 471 7.16 9.03 -14.55
C VAL A 471 7.94 9.33 -13.27
N GLU A 472 9.27 9.50 -13.33
CA GLU A 472 10.10 9.79 -12.16
C GLU A 472 9.54 11.04 -11.43
N ILE A 473 8.58 10.83 -10.54
CA ILE A 473 7.95 11.86 -9.69
C ILE A 473 8.76 12.02 -8.38
N GLY A 474 9.93 11.41 -8.33
CA GLY A 474 10.93 11.65 -7.29
C GLY A 474 11.73 12.92 -7.56
N PRO A 475 12.67 13.34 -6.67
CA PRO A 475 13.68 14.33 -7.04
C PRO A 475 14.37 13.75 -8.27
N SER A 476 13.91 14.18 -9.44
CA SER A 476 14.33 13.62 -10.71
C SER A 476 15.84 13.81 -10.80
N LYS A 477 16.55 12.84 -11.41
CA LYS A 477 17.93 13.10 -11.87
C LYS A 477 18.00 14.38 -12.69
N ALA A 478 16.90 14.78 -13.34
CA ALA A 478 16.74 16.07 -14.00
C ALA A 478 16.69 17.26 -13.02
N GLY A 479 16.01 17.15 -11.87
CA GLY A 479 16.06 18.17 -10.82
C GLY A 479 17.48 18.34 -10.25
N ALA A 480 18.20 17.23 -10.00
CA ALA A 480 19.61 17.29 -9.58
C ALA A 480 20.53 17.88 -10.68
N MET A 481 20.21 17.65 -11.95
CA MET A 481 20.96 18.25 -13.08
C MET A 481 20.59 19.72 -13.29
N VAL A 482 19.33 20.13 -13.05
CA VAL A 482 18.91 21.54 -13.03
C VAL A 482 19.53 22.23 -11.83
N ASP A 483 19.59 21.62 -10.65
CA ASP A 483 20.29 22.17 -9.47
C ASP A 483 21.79 22.36 -9.73
N ALA A 484 22.43 21.39 -10.39
CA ALA A 484 23.84 21.54 -10.80
C ALA A 484 24.04 22.65 -11.82
N ALA A 485 23.10 22.82 -12.79
CA ALA A 485 23.12 23.90 -13.76
C ALA A 485 22.80 25.27 -13.13
N MET A 486 21.91 25.29 -12.09
CA MET A 486 21.56 26.50 -11.34
C MET A 486 22.68 26.94 -10.37
N ALA A 487 23.33 26.00 -9.71
CA ALA A 487 24.49 26.25 -8.85
C ALA A 487 25.68 26.81 -9.68
N ALA A 488 25.76 26.51 -10.98
CA ALA A 488 26.73 27.02 -11.91
C ALA A 488 26.44 28.47 -12.43
N ARG A 489 25.31 29.09 -12.01
CA ARG A 489 24.88 30.44 -12.43
C ARG A 489 25.78 31.62 -11.99
N GLY A 490 26.99 31.35 -11.51
CA GLY A 490 27.99 32.38 -11.24
C GLY A 490 28.73 32.93 -12.46
N GLY A 491 28.42 32.55 -13.71
CA GLY A 491 29.08 33.11 -14.88
C GLY A 491 28.68 32.46 -16.21
N GLY A 492 28.50 33.24 -17.22
CA GLY A 492 28.33 33.10 -18.68
C GLY A 492 28.23 31.76 -19.43
N HIS A 493 28.15 30.62 -18.74
CA HIS A 493 28.08 29.26 -19.33
C HIS A 493 26.65 28.68 -19.41
N THR A 494 25.63 29.44 -19.07
CA THR A 494 24.27 28.97 -18.83
C THR A 494 23.59 28.40 -20.08
N ALA A 495 23.77 29.00 -21.23
CA ALA A 495 23.16 28.56 -22.49
C ALA A 495 23.74 27.21 -22.97
N GLN A 496 25.06 27.02 -22.86
CA GLN A 496 25.71 25.78 -23.28
C GLN A 496 25.39 24.60 -22.37
N VAL A 497 25.27 24.82 -21.06
CA VAL A 497 24.90 23.77 -20.08
C VAL A 497 23.44 23.36 -20.26
N VAL A 498 22.53 24.29 -20.49
CA VAL A 498 21.12 24.00 -20.81
C VAL A 498 21.02 23.22 -22.12
N GLU A 499 21.80 23.56 -23.13
CA GLU A 499 21.84 22.86 -24.42
C GLU A 499 22.45 21.46 -24.28
N GLU A 500 23.48 21.27 -23.48
CA GLU A 500 24.09 19.97 -23.15
C GLU A 500 23.13 19.08 -22.39
N VAL A 501 22.39 19.63 -21.40
CA VAL A 501 21.36 18.91 -20.63
C VAL A 501 20.19 18.50 -21.54
N LYS A 502 19.73 19.38 -22.44
CA LYS A 502 18.71 19.07 -23.45
C LYS A 502 19.15 17.92 -24.36
N ARG A 503 20.40 17.99 -24.87
CA ARG A 503 20.96 16.98 -25.76
C ARG A 503 21.07 15.61 -25.08
N ARG A 504 21.69 15.52 -23.90
CA ARG A 504 21.82 14.27 -23.14
C ARG A 504 20.48 13.67 -22.73
N ARG A 505 19.49 14.53 -22.47
CA ARG A 505 18.13 14.10 -22.15
C ARG A 505 17.40 13.55 -23.37
N ALA A 506 17.53 14.21 -24.53
CA ALA A 506 17.00 13.72 -25.80
C ALA A 506 17.63 12.36 -26.19
N GLU A 507 18.93 12.19 -26.00
CA GLU A 507 19.65 10.93 -26.24
C GLU A 507 19.14 9.80 -25.31
N LYS A 508 19.01 10.06 -24.00
CA LYS A 508 18.46 9.07 -23.05
C LYS A 508 16.99 8.74 -23.25
N VAL A 509 16.18 9.72 -23.64
CA VAL A 509 14.77 9.49 -24.02
C VAL A 509 14.69 8.65 -25.29
N LEU A 510 15.61 8.86 -26.24
CA LEU A 510 15.70 8.06 -27.47
C LEU A 510 16.15 6.61 -27.18
N GLU A 511 17.14 6.41 -26.31
CA GLU A 511 17.59 5.09 -25.85
C GLU A 511 16.45 4.33 -25.14
N ARG A 512 15.76 4.99 -24.21
CA ARG A 512 14.57 4.40 -23.55
C ARG A 512 13.44 4.07 -24.53
N LYS A 513 13.18 4.95 -25.53
CA LYS A 513 12.20 4.65 -26.59
C LYS A 513 12.59 3.41 -27.37
N HIS A 514 13.85 3.25 -27.73
CA HIS A 514 14.34 2.07 -28.45
C HIS A 514 14.18 0.80 -27.59
N ASP A 515 14.44 0.87 -26.28
CA ASP A 515 14.27 -0.27 -25.39
C ASP A 515 12.80 -0.64 -25.18
N ILE A 516 11.92 0.36 -25.01
CA ILE A 516 10.46 0.14 -24.91
C ILE A 516 9.91 -0.41 -26.23
N MET A 517 10.35 0.10 -27.38
CA MET A 517 9.95 -0.44 -28.68
C MET A 517 10.45 -1.88 -28.90
N ARG A 518 11.69 -2.21 -28.48
CA ARG A 518 12.20 -3.58 -28.52
C ARG A 518 11.36 -4.51 -27.64
N HIS A 519 11.07 -4.12 -26.40
CA HIS A 519 10.24 -4.91 -25.51
C HIS A 519 8.77 -5.04 -25.98
N ARG A 520 8.22 -4.02 -26.67
CA ARG A 520 6.91 -4.13 -27.33
C ARG A 520 6.97 -5.10 -28.52
N ALA A 521 7.93 -4.93 -29.40
CA ALA A 521 8.10 -5.82 -30.54
C ALA A 521 8.28 -7.29 -30.12
N ASP A 522 9.05 -7.56 -29.07
CA ASP A 522 9.22 -8.89 -28.51
C ASP A 522 7.93 -9.44 -27.89
N ARG A 523 7.15 -8.59 -27.21
CA ARG A 523 5.86 -8.98 -26.63
C ARG A 523 4.81 -9.27 -27.72
N ASP A 524 4.75 -8.42 -28.74
CA ASP A 524 3.83 -8.60 -29.86
C ASP A 524 4.21 -9.83 -30.68
N ARG A 525 5.50 -10.10 -30.86
CA ARG A 525 6.02 -11.32 -31.46
C ARG A 525 5.62 -12.57 -30.67
N ARG A 526 5.81 -12.57 -29.34
CA ARG A 526 5.38 -13.69 -28.46
C ARG A 526 3.87 -13.90 -28.49
N ARG A 527 3.04 -12.82 -28.52
CA ARG A 527 1.58 -12.92 -28.68
C ARG A 527 1.18 -13.48 -30.03
N ALA A 528 1.85 -13.07 -31.11
CA ALA A 528 1.61 -13.61 -32.44
C ALA A 528 2.00 -15.09 -32.54
N GLU A 529 3.12 -15.48 -31.94
CA GLU A 529 3.57 -16.88 -31.89
C GLU A 529 2.60 -17.75 -31.07
N GLU A 530 2.09 -17.24 -29.95
CA GLU A 530 1.12 -17.93 -29.09
C GLU A 530 -0.25 -18.07 -29.78
N GLN A 531 -0.73 -17.02 -30.46
CA GLN A 531 -1.95 -17.09 -31.30
C GLN A 531 -1.81 -18.03 -32.47
N ALA A 532 -0.64 -18.06 -33.13
CA ALA A 532 -0.36 -19.01 -34.21
C ALA A 532 -0.36 -20.45 -33.71
N ARG A 533 0.20 -20.69 -32.52
CA ARG A 533 0.19 -21.99 -31.84
C ARG A 533 -1.23 -22.44 -31.47
N GLN A 534 -2.04 -21.56 -30.90
CA GLN A 534 -3.45 -21.84 -30.56
C GLN A 534 -4.28 -22.15 -31.81
N ARG A 535 -4.11 -21.39 -32.91
CA ARG A 535 -4.78 -21.66 -34.20
C ARG A 535 -4.34 -22.99 -34.80
N SER A 536 -3.08 -23.38 -34.64
CA SER A 536 -2.57 -24.67 -35.11
C SER A 536 -3.15 -25.83 -34.30
N GLU A 537 -3.25 -25.71 -33.00
CA GLU A 537 -3.84 -26.70 -32.09
C GLU A 537 -5.37 -26.83 -32.36
N GLU A 538 -6.06 -25.72 -32.57
CA GLU A 538 -7.49 -25.73 -32.92
C GLU A 538 -7.75 -26.39 -34.26
N LYS A 539 -6.91 -26.12 -35.28
CA LYS A 539 -7.00 -26.80 -36.57
C LYS A 539 -6.76 -28.31 -36.46
N LYS A 540 -5.80 -28.71 -35.60
CA LYS A 540 -5.50 -30.12 -35.33
C LYS A 540 -6.69 -30.83 -34.67
N ARG A 541 -7.29 -30.19 -33.67
CA ARG A 541 -8.48 -30.68 -32.97
C ARG A 541 -9.69 -30.80 -33.87
N ARG A 542 -9.97 -29.81 -34.71
CA ARG A 542 -11.07 -29.88 -35.72
C ARG A 542 -10.86 -31.04 -36.70
N ARG A 543 -9.62 -31.29 -37.11
CA ARG A 543 -9.29 -32.38 -38.03
C ARG A 543 -9.45 -33.76 -37.37
N GLU A 544 -9.14 -33.88 -36.11
CA GLU A 544 -9.35 -35.09 -35.31
C GLU A 544 -10.84 -35.35 -35.08
N GLU A 545 -11.62 -34.32 -34.77
CA GLU A 545 -13.09 -34.40 -34.62
C GLU A 545 -13.78 -34.79 -35.97
N GLU A 546 -13.29 -34.29 -37.09
CA GLU A 546 -13.79 -34.63 -38.43
C GLU A 546 -13.45 -36.09 -38.80
N LEU A 547 -12.27 -36.55 -38.48
CA LEU A 547 -11.85 -37.95 -38.66
C LEU A 547 -12.66 -38.91 -37.79
N GLU A 548 -12.99 -38.50 -36.58
CA GLU A 548 -13.82 -39.30 -35.67
C GLU A 548 -15.28 -39.37 -36.10
N ARG A 549 -15.84 -38.27 -36.66
CA ARG A 549 -17.17 -38.26 -37.29
C ARG A 549 -17.23 -39.17 -38.54
N ASN A 550 -16.18 -39.19 -39.36
CA ASN A 550 -16.11 -40.03 -40.54
C ASN A 550 -15.89 -41.53 -40.20
N ARG A 551 -15.35 -41.87 -39.05
CA ARG A 551 -15.27 -43.25 -38.55
C ARG A 551 -16.55 -43.78 -37.95
N LYS A 552 -17.48 -42.90 -37.56
CA LYS A 552 -18.82 -43.26 -37.01
C LYS A 552 -19.93 -43.28 -38.06
N ARG A 553 -19.62 -42.89 -39.31
CA ARG A 553 -20.44 -43.14 -40.52
C ARG A 553 -19.90 -44.33 -41.27
#